data_f5cab450f5525dcd4513a6b527d7be9a
#
_entry.id   f5cab450f5525dcd4513a6b527d7be9a
#
_cell.length_a   1.000
_cell.length_b   1.000
_cell.length_c   1.000
_cell.angle_alpha   90.00
_cell.angle_beta   90.00
_cell.angle_gamma   90.00
#
_symmetry.space_group_name_H-M   'P 1'
#
loop_
_entity.id
_entity.type
_entity.pdbx_description
1 polymer ?
#
loop_
_entity_poly.entity_id
_entity_poly.type
_entity_poly.pdbx_seq_one_letter_code
_entity_poly.pdbx_strand_id
1 'polypeptide(L)'
;QAEDGIRDTSVTGVQTCALPIFDEGGGAFYGPKLDFVLTDAIGRDWQCGTLQADFNLPGRFDSTYINENGNKSVPVLLHRAVLGSFERFIGILLENYGGDLPFWLAPRQVVIATITNAANDYAESLFNLLKSNNIRVQLDNRNEKISYKIREHSLLKVPYILAIGGKEVEENKVSVRPFGSEKTSVMSKDDFLKECLSKQKNPS
;
A
#
# COMPACT_ATOMS: atom_id res chain seq x y z
N GLN A 1 32.25 -13.05 32.96
CA GLN A 1 31.55 -11.90 33.53
C GLN A 1 31.59 -10.78 32.51
N ALA A 2 30.60 -10.74 31.67
CA ALA A 2 30.26 -9.58 30.88
C ALA A 2 28.77 -9.25 31.19
N GLU A 3 28.54 -8.92 32.45
CA GLU A 3 27.24 -8.57 33.01
C GLU A 3 27.05 -7.10 33.25
N ASP A 4 28.00 -6.27 32.81
CA ASP A 4 27.86 -4.83 32.99
C ASP A 4 27.62 -4.13 31.68
N GLY A 5 26.35 -3.81 31.42
CA GLY A 5 26.04 -2.57 30.78
C GLY A 5 25.56 -2.56 29.32
N ILE A 6 24.88 -3.57 28.81
CA ILE A 6 23.95 -3.28 27.74
C ILE A 6 22.72 -2.65 28.39
N ARG A 7 22.77 -1.34 28.60
CA ARG A 7 21.58 -0.60 29.02
C ARG A 7 20.58 -0.74 27.92
N ASP A 8 19.48 -1.32 28.30
CA ASP A 8 18.28 -1.50 27.51
C ASP A 8 17.72 -0.11 27.16
N THR A 9 18.21 0.48 26.08
CA THR A 9 17.82 1.81 25.63
C THR A 9 17.05 1.72 24.31
N SER A 10 15.79 2.11 24.31
CA SER A 10 15.06 2.40 23.08
C SER A 10 15.06 3.91 22.83
N VAL A 11 15.13 4.27 21.56
CA VAL A 11 15.02 5.66 21.11
C VAL A 11 13.74 5.77 20.30
N THR A 12 12.78 6.55 20.80
CA THR A 12 11.50 6.78 20.14
C THR A 12 11.46 8.21 19.63
N GLY A 13 11.20 8.40 18.36
CA GLY A 13 10.94 9.72 17.79
C GLY A 13 10.85 9.71 16.29
N VAL A 14 9.70 10.04 15.75
CA VAL A 14 9.55 10.51 14.37
C VAL A 14 8.50 11.60 14.30
N GLN A 15 8.93 12.80 14.51
CA GLN A 15 8.52 13.93 13.69
C GLN A 15 9.76 14.46 13.00
N THR A 16 9.64 15.02 11.82
CA THR A 16 10.76 15.57 11.01
C THR A 16 11.58 16.66 11.73
N CYS A 17 11.29 16.97 12.98
CA CYS A 17 11.97 17.92 13.86
C CYS A 17 12.02 17.47 15.32
N ALA A 18 11.68 16.22 15.67
CA ALA A 18 11.70 15.78 17.07
C ALA A 18 13.09 15.28 17.47
N LEU A 19 13.55 15.74 18.62
CA LEU A 19 14.73 15.15 19.27
C LEU A 19 14.39 13.72 19.69
N PRO A 20 15.35 12.77 19.58
CA PRO A 20 15.12 11.41 20.04
C PRO A 20 14.83 11.40 21.54
N ILE A 21 13.84 10.62 21.94
CA ILE A 21 13.48 10.40 23.33
C ILE A 21 14.15 9.08 23.76
N PHE A 22 14.85 9.12 24.88
CA PHE A 22 15.42 7.92 25.49
C PHE A 22 14.37 7.25 26.37
N ASP A 23 14.05 5.99 26.07
CA ASP A 23 13.15 5.15 26.84
C ASP A 23 13.99 4.06 27.54
N GLU A 24 14.23 4.25 28.84
CA GLU A 24 14.99 3.28 29.64
C GLU A 24 14.10 2.03 29.89
N GLY A 25 14.63 0.86 29.57
CA GLY A 25 13.89 -0.41 29.69
C GLY A 25 13.02 -0.79 28.48
N GLY A 26 12.93 0.08 27.45
CA GLY A 26 12.17 -0.21 26.24
C GLY A 26 12.91 -1.01 25.17
N GLY A 27 14.20 -1.28 25.36
CA GLY A 27 15.03 -2.03 24.43
C GLY A 27 14.88 -3.55 24.55
N ALA A 28 15.61 -4.29 23.71
CA ALA A 28 15.67 -5.74 23.78
C ALA A 28 16.91 -6.21 24.54
N PHE A 29 16.81 -7.39 25.19
CA PHE A 29 17.93 -7.96 25.98
C PHE A 29 19.19 -8.22 25.14
N TYR A 30 19.08 -8.26 23.80
CA TYR A 30 20.17 -8.54 22.87
C TYR A 30 20.85 -7.29 22.30
N GLY A 31 20.33 -6.09 22.57
CA GLY A 31 20.98 -4.86 22.15
C GLY A 31 20.05 -3.64 22.07
N PRO A 32 20.60 -2.49 21.71
CA PRO A 32 19.84 -1.24 21.61
C PRO A 32 18.83 -1.29 20.48
N LYS A 33 17.73 -0.52 20.66
CA LYS A 33 16.60 -0.44 19.75
C LYS A 33 16.27 1.00 19.42
N LEU A 34 16.00 1.27 18.15
CA LEU A 34 15.46 2.53 17.66
C LEU A 34 14.04 2.28 17.16
N ASP A 35 13.05 2.96 17.76
CA ASP A 35 11.66 2.87 17.38
C ASP A 35 11.20 4.13 16.64
N PHE A 36 10.42 3.93 15.58
CA PHE A 36 9.76 4.99 14.83
C PHE A 36 8.25 4.91 15.13
N VAL A 37 7.78 5.92 15.86
CA VAL A 37 6.40 6.02 16.29
C VAL A 37 5.71 7.15 15.53
N LEU A 38 4.53 6.86 14.96
CA LEU A 38 3.69 7.84 14.29
C LEU A 38 2.49 8.13 15.18
N THR A 39 2.21 9.42 15.41
CA THR A 39 0.99 9.83 16.12
C THR A 39 -0.09 10.17 15.10
N ASP A 40 -1.27 9.57 15.24
CA ASP A 40 -2.41 9.82 14.36
C ASP A 40 -3.16 11.14 14.70
N ALA A 41 -4.15 11.50 13.88
CA ALA A 41 -4.90 12.73 14.04
C ALA A 41 -5.71 12.83 15.34
N ILE A 42 -5.94 11.71 16.03
CA ILE A 42 -6.65 11.65 17.32
C ILE A 42 -5.70 11.40 18.50
N GLY A 43 -4.40 11.50 18.27
CA GLY A 43 -3.38 11.43 19.32
C GLY A 43 -3.01 10.01 19.76
N ARG A 44 -3.29 8.96 18.97
CA ARG A 44 -2.84 7.60 19.26
C ARG A 44 -1.46 7.36 18.65
N ASP A 45 -0.58 6.75 19.42
CA ASP A 45 0.76 6.40 18.97
C ASP A 45 0.81 5.01 18.35
N TRP A 46 1.47 4.93 17.19
CA TRP A 46 1.63 3.72 16.40
C TRP A 46 3.11 3.46 16.13
N GLN A 47 3.65 2.44 16.78
CA GLN A 47 4.98 1.96 16.46
C GLN A 47 4.97 1.27 15.09
N CYS A 48 5.56 1.92 14.09
CA CYS A 48 5.59 1.44 12.71
C CYS A 48 6.94 0.83 12.35
N GLY A 49 8.03 1.56 12.62
CA GLY A 49 9.37 1.12 12.26
C GLY A 49 10.22 0.77 13.45
N THR A 50 11.13 -0.17 13.29
CA THR A 50 12.17 -0.46 14.28
C THR A 50 13.51 -0.73 13.60
N LEU A 51 14.59 -0.39 14.29
CA LEU A 51 15.93 -0.84 13.97
C LEU A 51 16.55 -1.35 15.26
N GLN A 52 16.97 -2.61 15.29
CA GLN A 52 17.54 -3.25 16.47
C GLN A 52 18.92 -3.80 16.14
N ALA A 53 19.90 -3.50 16.97
CA ALA A 53 21.20 -4.14 16.90
C ALA A 53 21.17 -5.38 17.81
N ASP A 54 21.64 -6.50 17.28
CA ASP A 54 21.67 -7.78 17.97
C ASP A 54 23.10 -8.31 18.02
N PHE A 55 23.63 -8.37 19.23
CA PHE A 55 24.97 -8.86 19.50
C PHE A 55 24.98 -10.33 19.95
N ASN A 56 23.85 -10.95 20.13
CA ASN A 56 23.68 -12.27 20.74
C ASN A 56 23.42 -13.38 19.70
N LEU A 57 22.42 -13.22 18.85
CA LEU A 57 22.02 -14.27 17.89
C LEU A 57 23.13 -14.71 16.94
N PRO A 58 23.98 -13.83 16.38
CA PRO A 58 25.05 -14.27 15.49
C PRO A 58 26.01 -15.25 16.14
N GLY A 59 26.34 -15.04 17.42
CA GLY A 59 27.17 -15.99 18.16
C GLY A 59 26.49 -17.33 18.42
N ARG A 60 25.18 -17.34 18.65
CA ARG A 60 24.38 -18.57 18.83
C ARG A 60 24.24 -19.40 17.55
N PHE A 61 24.32 -18.73 16.39
CA PHE A 61 24.27 -19.38 15.08
C PHE A 61 25.65 -19.73 14.54
N ASP A 62 26.73 -19.53 15.33
CA ASP A 62 28.11 -19.69 14.89
C ASP A 62 28.44 -18.90 13.61
N SER A 63 27.73 -17.78 13.40
CA SER A 63 27.94 -16.90 12.25
C SER A 63 29.24 -16.13 12.41
N THR A 64 30.13 -16.24 11.44
CA THR A 64 31.41 -15.54 11.45
C THR A 64 31.70 -14.88 10.10
N TYR A 65 32.51 -13.82 10.14
CA TYR A 65 33.07 -13.18 8.95
C TYR A 65 34.61 -13.03 9.14
N ILE A 66 35.32 -12.80 8.05
CA ILE A 66 36.76 -12.50 8.11
C ILE A 66 36.91 -10.98 8.22
N ASN A 67 37.50 -10.54 9.31
CA ASN A 67 37.76 -9.12 9.53
C ASN A 67 39.00 -8.62 8.75
N GLU A 68 39.27 -7.31 8.83
CA GLU A 68 40.37 -6.65 8.13
C GLU A 68 41.77 -7.23 8.50
N ASN A 69 41.90 -7.85 9.65
CA ASN A 69 43.13 -8.51 10.11
C ASN A 69 43.25 -9.98 9.71
N GLY A 70 42.31 -10.48 8.86
CA GLY A 70 42.28 -11.87 8.44
C GLY A 70 41.74 -12.85 9.50
N ASN A 71 41.21 -12.38 10.62
CA ASN A 71 40.69 -13.22 11.70
C ASN A 71 39.19 -13.42 11.58
N LYS A 72 38.68 -14.56 12.08
CA LYS A 72 37.25 -14.79 12.24
C LYS A 72 36.70 -13.90 13.36
N SER A 73 35.64 -13.18 13.07
CA SER A 73 34.89 -12.34 14.02
C SER A 73 33.40 -12.61 13.90
N VAL A 74 32.66 -12.42 15.01
CA VAL A 74 31.22 -12.53 15.04
C VAL A 74 30.61 -11.22 14.52
N PRO A 75 29.69 -11.24 13.55
CA PRO A 75 29.03 -10.03 13.05
C PRO A 75 27.99 -9.49 14.04
N VAL A 76 27.59 -8.24 13.86
CA VAL A 76 26.40 -7.67 14.47
C VAL A 76 25.22 -7.89 13.51
N LEU A 77 24.09 -8.40 14.01
CA LEU A 77 22.88 -8.55 13.22
C LEU A 77 22.00 -7.29 13.42
N LEU A 78 21.46 -6.78 12.32
CA LEU A 78 20.53 -5.67 12.35
C LEU A 78 19.16 -6.17 11.95
N HIS A 79 18.19 -6.07 12.88
CA HIS A 79 16.80 -6.35 12.61
C HIS A 79 16.10 -5.03 12.22
N ARG A 80 15.41 -5.02 11.09
CA ARG A 80 14.67 -3.86 10.64
C ARG A 80 13.24 -4.19 10.28
N ALA A 81 12.29 -3.51 10.92
CA ALA A 81 10.92 -3.40 10.50
C ALA A 81 10.65 -1.99 9.95
N VAL A 82 9.86 -1.88 8.88
CA VAL A 82 9.53 -0.59 8.27
C VAL A 82 8.09 -0.18 8.57
N LEU A 83 7.16 -1.12 8.52
CA LEU A 83 5.72 -0.88 8.64
C LEU A 83 5.10 -1.54 9.90
N GLY A 84 5.91 -2.18 10.75
CA GLY A 84 5.41 -3.04 11.82
C GLY A 84 4.76 -4.32 11.24
N SER A 85 3.52 -4.63 11.61
CA SER A 85 2.76 -5.68 10.94
C SER A 85 1.93 -5.12 9.79
N PHE A 86 1.75 -5.91 8.72
CA PHE A 86 0.91 -5.52 7.58
C PHE A 86 -0.52 -5.23 7.99
N GLU A 87 -1.09 -6.05 8.87
CA GLU A 87 -2.47 -5.91 9.34
C GLU A 87 -2.69 -4.59 10.06
N ARG A 88 -1.79 -4.23 10.97
CA ARG A 88 -1.84 -2.96 11.70
C ARG A 88 -1.70 -1.79 10.73
N PHE A 89 -0.72 -1.84 9.85
CA PHE A 89 -0.46 -0.77 8.89
C PHE A 89 -1.63 -0.58 7.91
N ILE A 90 -2.19 -1.67 7.37
CA ILE A 90 -3.37 -1.61 6.51
C ILE A 90 -4.56 -1.03 7.28
N GLY A 91 -4.75 -1.42 8.54
CA GLY A 91 -5.81 -0.86 9.39
C GLY A 91 -5.69 0.66 9.55
N ILE A 92 -4.49 1.16 9.88
CA ILE A 92 -4.20 2.60 9.99
C ILE A 92 -4.45 3.30 8.66
N LEU A 93 -4.00 2.72 7.55
CA LEU A 93 -4.15 3.27 6.22
C LEU A 93 -5.63 3.40 5.82
N LEU A 94 -6.41 2.33 6.03
CA LEU A 94 -7.85 2.33 5.74
C LEU A 94 -8.60 3.36 6.60
N GLU A 95 -8.24 3.49 7.87
CA GLU A 95 -8.83 4.47 8.78
C GLU A 95 -8.49 5.90 8.35
N ASN A 96 -7.22 6.17 8.02
CA ASN A 96 -6.75 7.48 7.59
C ASN A 96 -7.43 7.96 6.30
N TYR A 97 -7.61 7.09 5.33
CA TYR A 97 -8.27 7.40 4.07
C TYR A 97 -9.80 7.20 4.12
N GLY A 98 -10.35 6.73 5.25
CA GLY A 98 -11.76 6.35 5.33
C GLY A 98 -12.14 5.29 4.30
N GLY A 99 -11.18 4.49 3.82
CA GLY A 99 -11.33 3.48 2.78
C GLY A 99 -11.28 4.03 1.33
N ASP A 100 -11.24 5.35 1.12
CA ASP A 100 -11.04 5.97 -0.20
C ASP A 100 -9.55 6.07 -0.50
N LEU A 101 -8.96 4.94 -0.83
CA LEU A 101 -7.53 4.84 -1.07
C LEU A 101 -7.11 5.56 -2.36
N PRO A 102 -5.94 6.22 -2.37
CA PRO A 102 -5.37 6.75 -3.59
C PRO A 102 -5.31 5.70 -4.70
N PHE A 103 -5.44 6.10 -5.95
CA PHE A 103 -5.52 5.19 -7.10
C PHE A 103 -4.40 4.16 -7.10
N TRP A 104 -3.15 4.55 -6.84
CA TRP A 104 -1.99 3.65 -6.82
C TRP A 104 -2.03 2.60 -5.70
N LEU A 105 -2.74 2.87 -4.58
CA LEU A 105 -2.92 1.93 -3.45
C LEU A 105 -4.20 1.10 -3.56
N ALA A 106 -5.22 1.58 -4.29
CA ALA A 106 -6.52 0.91 -4.35
C ALA A 106 -6.37 -0.55 -4.83
N PRO A 107 -6.86 -1.56 -4.11
CA PRO A 107 -6.74 -2.97 -4.48
C PRO A 107 -7.47 -3.29 -5.78
N ARG A 108 -8.49 -2.49 -6.10
CA ARG A 108 -9.26 -2.51 -7.33
C ARG A 108 -9.33 -1.07 -7.84
N GLN A 109 -8.61 -0.77 -8.92
CA GLN A 109 -8.47 0.60 -9.44
C GLN A 109 -9.59 0.97 -10.39
N VAL A 110 -10.00 0.00 -11.21
CA VAL A 110 -11.02 0.19 -12.24
C VAL A 110 -11.98 -0.99 -12.23
N VAL A 111 -13.27 -0.71 -12.38
CA VAL A 111 -14.29 -1.73 -12.70
C VAL A 111 -14.90 -1.39 -14.06
N ILE A 112 -14.98 -2.37 -14.94
CA ILE A 112 -15.66 -2.28 -16.21
C ILE A 112 -17.02 -2.98 -16.05
N ALA A 113 -18.11 -2.23 -16.08
CA ALA A 113 -19.46 -2.73 -15.93
C ALA A 113 -20.20 -2.67 -17.28
N THR A 114 -20.57 -3.83 -17.84
CA THR A 114 -21.33 -3.90 -19.08
C THR A 114 -22.81 -3.63 -18.83
N ILE A 115 -23.46 -2.91 -19.75
CA ILE A 115 -24.90 -2.62 -19.70
C ILE A 115 -25.67 -3.76 -20.39
N THR A 116 -25.13 -4.27 -21.50
CA THR A 116 -25.73 -5.34 -22.30
C THR A 116 -24.66 -6.37 -22.68
N ASN A 117 -25.08 -7.60 -22.96
CA ASN A 117 -24.15 -8.66 -23.36
C ASN A 117 -23.42 -8.34 -24.68
N ALA A 118 -24.03 -7.53 -25.58
CA ALA A 118 -23.39 -7.10 -26.83
C ALA A 118 -22.10 -6.25 -26.58
N ALA A 119 -21.92 -5.69 -25.38
CA ALA A 119 -20.74 -4.91 -25.02
C ALA A 119 -19.61 -5.77 -24.42
N ASN A 120 -19.82 -7.08 -24.21
CA ASN A 120 -18.85 -7.91 -23.50
C ASN A 120 -17.50 -8.02 -24.20
N ASP A 121 -17.49 -8.22 -25.53
CA ASP A 121 -16.23 -8.38 -26.29
C ASP A 121 -15.38 -7.09 -26.22
N TYR A 122 -16.02 -5.94 -26.32
CA TYR A 122 -15.35 -4.65 -26.15
C TYR A 122 -14.82 -4.46 -24.74
N ALA A 123 -15.64 -4.81 -23.74
CA ALA A 123 -15.26 -4.73 -22.33
C ALA A 123 -14.09 -5.67 -22.00
N GLU A 124 -14.03 -6.87 -22.58
CA GLU A 124 -12.91 -7.80 -22.44
C GLU A 124 -11.63 -7.27 -23.10
N SER A 125 -11.75 -6.65 -24.28
CA SER A 125 -10.60 -6.02 -24.92
C SER A 125 -10.02 -4.88 -24.06
N LEU A 126 -10.89 -4.06 -23.48
CA LEU A 126 -10.51 -2.99 -22.58
C LEU A 126 -9.92 -3.53 -21.26
N PHE A 127 -10.48 -4.60 -20.70
CA PHE A 127 -9.93 -5.30 -19.55
C PHE A 127 -8.51 -5.77 -19.80
N ASN A 128 -8.27 -6.41 -20.95
CA ASN A 128 -6.94 -6.91 -21.32
C ASN A 128 -5.94 -5.75 -21.52
N LEU A 129 -6.38 -4.66 -22.15
CA LEU A 129 -5.56 -3.45 -22.32
C LEU A 129 -5.13 -2.87 -20.97
N LEU A 130 -6.04 -2.68 -20.02
CA LEU A 130 -5.73 -2.14 -18.70
C LEU A 130 -4.83 -3.10 -17.89
N LYS A 131 -5.15 -4.39 -17.91
CA LYS A 131 -4.38 -5.42 -17.21
C LYS A 131 -2.94 -5.54 -17.73
N SER A 132 -2.72 -5.46 -19.04
CA SER A 132 -1.37 -5.49 -19.64
C SER A 132 -0.52 -4.27 -19.25
N ASN A 133 -1.18 -3.17 -18.87
CA ASN A 133 -0.53 -1.97 -18.33
C ASN A 133 -0.45 -1.93 -16.79
N ASN A 134 -0.58 -3.10 -16.14
CA ASN A 134 -0.51 -3.27 -14.68
C ASN A 134 -1.57 -2.49 -13.90
N ILE A 135 -2.72 -2.19 -14.50
CA ILE A 135 -3.89 -1.62 -13.80
C ILE A 135 -4.69 -2.77 -13.15
N ARG A 136 -5.00 -2.66 -11.87
CA ARG A 136 -5.85 -3.62 -11.14
C ARG A 136 -7.30 -3.41 -11.53
N VAL A 137 -7.74 -4.12 -12.55
CA VAL A 137 -9.05 -4.00 -13.16
C VAL A 137 -9.92 -5.22 -12.88
N GLN A 138 -11.21 -5.02 -12.73
CA GLN A 138 -12.22 -6.06 -12.66
C GLN A 138 -13.27 -5.88 -13.75
N LEU A 139 -13.68 -6.97 -14.38
CA LEU A 139 -14.81 -7.00 -15.32
C LEU A 139 -16.07 -7.46 -14.57
N ASP A 140 -17.14 -6.68 -14.69
CA ASP A 140 -18.48 -6.99 -14.20
C ASP A 140 -19.46 -7.12 -15.38
N ASN A 141 -19.52 -8.32 -15.92
CA ASN A 141 -20.41 -8.69 -17.02
C ASN A 141 -21.65 -9.47 -16.53
N ARG A 142 -21.97 -9.40 -15.22
CA ARG A 142 -23.17 -10.03 -14.67
C ARG A 142 -24.43 -9.48 -15.35
N ASN A 143 -25.45 -10.30 -15.47
CA ASN A 143 -26.74 -9.88 -15.98
C ASN A 143 -27.57 -9.15 -14.90
N GLU A 144 -27.09 -7.96 -14.52
CA GLU A 144 -27.67 -7.10 -13.51
C GLU A 144 -27.84 -5.67 -14.04
N LYS A 145 -28.80 -4.91 -13.47
CA LYS A 145 -28.99 -3.50 -13.83
C LYS A 145 -27.72 -2.69 -13.58
N ILE A 146 -27.34 -1.86 -14.54
CA ILE A 146 -26.14 -1.01 -14.43
C ILE A 146 -26.14 -0.15 -13.16
N SER A 147 -27.30 0.36 -12.73
CA SER A 147 -27.44 1.14 -11.50
C SER A 147 -27.08 0.33 -10.26
N TYR A 148 -27.42 -0.96 -10.24
CA TYR A 148 -27.05 -1.86 -9.15
C TYR A 148 -25.52 -2.09 -9.11
N LYS A 149 -24.93 -2.42 -10.28
CA LYS A 149 -23.47 -2.59 -10.39
C LYS A 149 -22.71 -1.34 -9.94
N ILE A 150 -23.12 -0.16 -10.43
CA ILE A 150 -22.51 1.12 -10.03
C ILE A 150 -22.61 1.32 -8.51
N ARG A 151 -23.78 1.09 -7.92
CA ARG A 151 -23.97 1.24 -6.47
C ARG A 151 -23.06 0.29 -5.69
N GLU A 152 -23.00 -0.97 -6.06
CA GLU A 152 -22.20 -1.99 -5.40
C GLU A 152 -20.71 -1.60 -5.41
N HIS A 153 -20.17 -1.23 -6.58
CA HIS A 153 -18.78 -0.83 -6.72
C HIS A 153 -18.47 0.53 -6.08
N SER A 154 -19.46 1.43 -6.02
CA SER A 154 -19.32 2.70 -5.28
C SER A 154 -19.25 2.48 -3.77
N LEU A 155 -20.00 1.52 -3.20
CA LEU A 155 -19.90 1.15 -1.79
C LEU A 155 -18.51 0.56 -1.45
N LEU A 156 -17.88 -0.10 -2.40
CA LEU A 156 -16.52 -0.62 -2.30
C LEU A 156 -15.44 0.45 -2.57
N LYS A 157 -15.84 1.71 -2.78
CA LYS A 157 -14.96 2.86 -3.03
C LYS A 157 -13.96 2.62 -4.17
N VAL A 158 -14.42 1.97 -5.24
CA VAL A 158 -13.58 1.77 -6.43
C VAL A 158 -13.32 3.12 -7.10
N PRO A 159 -12.05 3.51 -7.35
CA PRO A 159 -11.71 4.81 -7.90
C PRO A 159 -12.38 5.16 -9.22
N TYR A 160 -12.50 4.18 -10.14
CA TYR A 160 -13.17 4.38 -11.42
C TYR A 160 -14.11 3.23 -11.76
N ILE A 161 -15.33 3.60 -12.15
CA ILE A 161 -16.32 2.67 -12.71
C ILE A 161 -16.55 3.08 -14.17
N LEU A 162 -16.30 2.16 -15.09
CA LEU A 162 -16.57 2.33 -16.53
C LEU A 162 -17.90 1.67 -16.85
N ALA A 163 -18.87 2.44 -17.37
CA ALA A 163 -20.11 1.91 -17.87
C ALA A 163 -19.98 1.75 -19.39
N ILE A 164 -20.16 0.53 -19.90
CA ILE A 164 -19.99 0.21 -21.30
C ILE A 164 -21.32 -0.34 -21.87
N GLY A 165 -21.89 0.41 -22.78
CA GLY A 165 -23.09 0.05 -23.55
C GLY A 165 -22.85 0.12 -25.06
N GLY A 166 -23.91 0.00 -25.85
CA GLY A 166 -23.81 0.01 -27.32
C GLY A 166 -23.17 1.29 -27.86
N LYS A 167 -23.49 2.45 -27.27
CA LYS A 167 -22.93 3.73 -27.69
C LYS A 167 -21.42 3.82 -27.51
N GLU A 168 -20.92 3.34 -26.36
CA GLU A 168 -19.48 3.31 -26.07
C GLU A 168 -18.75 2.37 -27.04
N VAL A 169 -19.37 1.25 -27.41
CA VAL A 169 -18.83 0.32 -28.40
C VAL A 169 -18.74 0.96 -29.77
N GLU A 170 -19.84 1.58 -30.25
CA GLU A 170 -19.90 2.23 -31.58
C GLU A 170 -18.92 3.38 -31.72
N GLU A 171 -18.78 4.22 -30.68
CA GLU A 171 -17.90 5.38 -30.68
C GLU A 171 -16.44 5.02 -30.29
N ASN A 172 -16.17 3.77 -29.91
CA ASN A 172 -14.86 3.31 -29.37
C ASN A 172 -14.37 4.18 -28.19
N LYS A 173 -15.28 4.49 -27.26
CA LYS A 173 -15.07 5.33 -26.09
C LYS A 173 -15.41 4.60 -24.80
N VAL A 174 -15.15 5.25 -23.67
CA VAL A 174 -15.51 4.78 -22.34
C VAL A 174 -16.25 5.88 -21.57
N SER A 175 -17.33 5.49 -20.89
CA SER A 175 -18.05 6.36 -19.95
C SER A 175 -17.46 6.15 -18.55
N VAL A 176 -16.70 7.14 -18.06
CA VAL A 176 -15.92 7.07 -16.84
C VAL A 176 -16.65 7.77 -15.71
N ARG A 177 -16.89 7.07 -14.63
CA ARG A 177 -17.44 7.62 -13.36
C ARG A 177 -16.41 7.51 -12.26
N PRO A 178 -15.79 8.63 -11.83
CA PRO A 178 -14.91 8.67 -10.67
C PRO A 178 -15.69 8.44 -9.36
N PHE A 179 -15.03 7.83 -8.37
CA PHE A 179 -15.61 7.71 -7.03
C PHE A 179 -15.94 9.09 -6.45
N GLY A 180 -17.04 9.20 -5.72
CA GLY A 180 -17.51 10.46 -5.12
C GLY A 180 -18.11 11.46 -6.12
N SER A 181 -18.14 11.15 -7.43
CA SER A 181 -18.73 12.02 -8.45
C SER A 181 -20.00 11.42 -9.03
N GLU A 182 -21.03 12.27 -9.17
CA GLU A 182 -22.23 11.91 -9.93
C GLU A 182 -22.05 12.15 -11.45
N LYS A 183 -21.04 12.95 -11.82
CA LYS A 183 -20.77 13.28 -13.22
C LYS A 183 -20.00 12.15 -13.89
N THR A 184 -20.47 11.75 -15.04
CA THR A 184 -19.80 10.80 -15.94
C THR A 184 -19.11 11.58 -17.06
N SER A 185 -17.87 11.29 -17.35
CA SER A 185 -17.14 11.83 -18.49
C SER A 185 -16.97 10.75 -19.56
N VAL A 186 -17.08 11.15 -20.84
CA VAL A 186 -16.85 10.26 -21.97
C VAL A 186 -15.52 10.61 -22.60
N MET A 187 -14.63 9.63 -22.76
CA MET A 187 -13.31 9.83 -23.34
C MET A 187 -12.87 8.62 -24.16
N SER A 188 -11.77 8.75 -24.90
CA SER A 188 -11.18 7.61 -25.59
C SER A 188 -10.54 6.63 -24.60
N LYS A 189 -10.43 5.36 -24.96
CA LYS A 189 -9.74 4.34 -24.13
C LYS A 189 -8.26 4.69 -23.90
N ASP A 190 -7.61 5.34 -24.90
CA ASP A 190 -6.20 5.71 -24.80
C ASP A 190 -5.99 6.88 -23.83
N ASP A 191 -6.91 7.87 -23.81
CA ASP A 191 -6.83 8.98 -22.86
C ASP A 191 -7.14 8.52 -21.45
N PHE A 192 -8.10 7.61 -21.28
CA PHE A 192 -8.36 6.97 -19.99
C PHE A 192 -7.15 6.19 -19.49
N LEU A 193 -6.50 5.41 -20.35
CA LEU A 193 -5.25 4.70 -20.00
C LEU A 193 -4.16 5.66 -19.55
N LYS A 194 -3.94 6.77 -20.27
CA LYS A 194 -2.97 7.81 -19.88
C LYS A 194 -3.30 8.40 -18.50
N GLU A 195 -4.58 8.67 -18.24
CA GLU A 195 -5.02 9.16 -16.93
C GLU A 195 -4.70 8.15 -15.82
N CYS A 196 -5.02 6.87 -16.02
CA CYS A 196 -4.68 5.81 -15.06
C CYS A 196 -3.17 5.72 -14.81
N LEU A 197 -2.35 5.72 -15.85
CA LEU A 197 -0.89 5.64 -15.74
C LEU A 197 -0.30 6.85 -15.01
N SER A 198 -0.87 8.04 -15.21
CA SER A 198 -0.44 9.24 -14.49
C SER A 198 -0.68 9.15 -12.99
N LYS A 199 -1.82 8.54 -12.57
CA LYS A 199 -2.22 8.36 -11.17
C LYS A 199 -1.61 7.12 -10.51
N GLN A 200 -1.02 6.23 -11.30
CA GLN A 200 -0.34 5.04 -10.78
C GLN A 200 1.06 5.33 -10.26
N LYS A 201 1.64 6.47 -10.66
CA LYS A 201 2.91 6.92 -10.10
C LYS A 201 2.69 7.32 -8.65
N ASN A 202 3.48 6.70 -7.75
CA ASN A 202 3.54 7.13 -6.36
C ASN A 202 3.84 8.62 -6.32
N PRO A 203 3.09 9.45 -5.58
CA PRO A 203 3.51 10.82 -5.33
C PRO A 203 4.87 10.78 -4.64
N SER A 204 5.88 11.32 -5.32
CA SER A 204 7.23 11.53 -4.80
C SER A 204 7.23 12.60 -3.73
#